data_382a233aea3fb333a5b914aefd47d0cb
#
_entry.id   382a233aea3fb333a5b914aefd47d0cb
#
_cell.length_a   1.000
_cell.length_b   1.000
_cell.length_c   1.000
_cell.angle_alpha   90.00
_cell.angle_beta   90.00
_cell.angle_gamma   90.00
#
_symmetry.space_group_name_H-M   'P 1'
#
loop_
_entity.id
_entity.type
_entity.pdbx_description
1 polymer ?
#
loop_
_entity_poly.entity_id
_entity_poly.type
_entity_poly.pdbx_seq_one_letter_code
_entity_poly.pdbx_strand_id
1 'polypeptide(L)'
;MNLNLAVDGGSVEVADTAFSREYNEALVHQVVVAYMAGARQGSRAQKNRSAVSGGGKKPWRQKGTGRARAGTTRSPIWRSGGVTFAAQPQDHSTKVNRKMYRGALQC
;
A
#
# COMPACT_ATOMS: atom_id res chain seq x y z
N MET A 1 -33.40 -17.34 -12.17
CA MET A 1 -33.22 -18.08 -10.90
C MET A 1 -34.01 -17.41 -9.79
N ASN A 2 -34.39 -18.14 -8.74
CA ASN A 2 -35.10 -17.57 -7.60
C ASN A 2 -34.15 -17.40 -6.42
N LEU A 3 -34.13 -16.18 -5.86
CA LEU A 3 -33.38 -15.86 -4.65
C LEU A 3 -34.32 -15.81 -3.45
N ASN A 4 -34.01 -16.50 -2.38
CA ASN A 4 -34.81 -16.49 -1.17
C ASN A 4 -34.52 -15.24 -0.34
N LEU A 5 -35.59 -14.57 0.12
CA LEU A 5 -35.47 -13.43 1.03
C LEU A 5 -35.12 -13.90 2.43
N ALA A 6 -34.17 -13.22 3.07
CA ALA A 6 -33.70 -13.60 4.41
C ALA A 6 -34.70 -13.33 5.52
N VAL A 7 -35.66 -12.39 5.35
CA VAL A 7 -36.53 -11.90 6.41
C VAL A 7 -37.94 -12.51 6.33
N ASP A 8 -38.54 -12.62 5.15
CA ASP A 8 -39.97 -12.95 5.00
C ASP A 8 -40.23 -14.35 4.40
N GLY A 9 -39.19 -15.15 4.19
CA GLY A 9 -39.34 -16.48 3.58
C GLY A 9 -39.89 -16.47 2.14
N GLY A 10 -40.02 -15.29 1.53
CA GLY A 10 -40.45 -15.11 0.13
C GLY A 10 -39.28 -15.36 -0.84
N SER A 11 -39.59 -15.49 -2.13
CA SER A 11 -38.59 -15.58 -3.19
C SER A 11 -38.81 -14.50 -4.24
N VAL A 12 -37.71 -14.00 -4.81
CA VAL A 12 -37.71 -13.03 -5.90
C VAL A 12 -37.10 -13.68 -7.13
N GLU A 13 -37.77 -13.59 -8.25
CA GLU A 13 -37.24 -14.05 -9.52
C GLU A 13 -36.27 -13.01 -10.10
N VAL A 14 -35.06 -13.45 -10.42
CA VAL A 14 -34.00 -12.61 -10.97
C VAL A 14 -33.45 -13.18 -12.27
N ALA A 15 -32.93 -12.30 -13.13
CA ALA A 15 -32.38 -12.69 -14.42
C ALA A 15 -31.11 -13.54 -14.27
N ASP A 16 -31.07 -14.71 -14.88
CA ASP A 16 -29.94 -15.62 -14.86
C ASP A 16 -28.67 -15.01 -15.45
N THR A 17 -28.82 -14.14 -16.45
CA THR A 17 -27.68 -13.43 -17.06
C THR A 17 -26.88 -12.55 -16.09
N ALA A 18 -27.51 -12.10 -15.02
CA ALA A 18 -26.87 -11.22 -14.03
C ALA A 18 -26.41 -11.97 -12.77
N PHE A 19 -27.10 -13.05 -12.36
CA PHE A 19 -26.94 -13.65 -11.04
C PHE A 19 -26.57 -15.14 -11.04
N SER A 20 -26.55 -15.82 -12.19
CA SER A 20 -26.24 -17.26 -12.24
C SER A 20 -24.79 -17.58 -12.59
N ARG A 21 -23.87 -16.61 -12.39
CA ARG A 21 -22.46 -16.85 -12.65
C ARG A 21 -21.87 -17.78 -11.60
N GLU A 22 -21.03 -18.72 -12.04
CA GLU A 22 -20.26 -19.57 -11.13
C GLU A 22 -19.33 -18.72 -10.24
N TYR A 23 -19.35 -18.99 -8.95
CA TYR A 23 -18.55 -18.28 -7.96
C TYR A 23 -17.05 -18.52 -8.15
N ASN A 24 -16.29 -17.44 -8.30
CA ASN A 24 -14.84 -17.48 -8.42
C ASN A 24 -14.18 -16.69 -7.26
N GLU A 25 -13.85 -17.39 -6.20
CA GLU A 25 -13.25 -16.83 -4.98
C GLU A 25 -11.98 -16.01 -5.26
N ALA A 26 -11.08 -16.54 -6.10
CA ALA A 26 -9.81 -15.87 -6.40
C ALA A 26 -10.04 -14.52 -7.10
N LEU A 27 -11.01 -14.45 -8.01
CA LEU A 27 -11.35 -13.22 -8.70
C LEU A 27 -11.97 -12.19 -7.75
N VAL A 28 -12.91 -12.61 -6.91
CA VAL A 28 -13.54 -11.74 -5.90
C VAL A 28 -12.50 -11.22 -4.92
N HIS A 29 -11.66 -12.10 -4.39
CA HIS A 29 -10.58 -11.72 -3.48
C HIS A 29 -9.63 -10.68 -4.11
N GLN A 30 -9.20 -10.89 -5.35
CA GLN A 30 -8.32 -9.95 -6.05
C GLN A 30 -8.95 -8.57 -6.18
N VAL A 31 -10.23 -8.49 -6.53
CA VAL A 31 -10.95 -7.21 -6.69
C VAL A 31 -11.13 -6.51 -5.35
N VAL A 32 -11.48 -7.25 -4.29
CA VAL A 32 -11.62 -6.70 -2.93
C VAL A 32 -10.29 -6.15 -2.43
N VAL A 33 -9.19 -6.89 -2.58
CA VAL A 33 -7.85 -6.44 -2.19
C VAL A 33 -7.44 -5.18 -2.96
N ALA A 34 -7.69 -5.14 -4.26
CA ALA A 34 -7.42 -3.96 -5.10
C ALA A 34 -8.24 -2.74 -4.65
N TYR A 35 -9.51 -2.92 -4.32
CA TYR A 35 -10.39 -1.87 -3.81
C TYR A 35 -9.87 -1.32 -2.46
N MET A 36 -9.55 -2.19 -1.52
CA MET A 36 -9.01 -1.81 -0.21
C MET A 36 -7.65 -1.12 -0.34
N ALA A 37 -6.79 -1.59 -1.25
CA ALA A 37 -5.49 -0.98 -1.52
C ALA A 37 -5.64 0.44 -2.11
N GLY A 38 -6.61 0.65 -3.02
CA GLY A 38 -6.91 1.95 -3.60
C GLY A 38 -7.43 2.99 -2.60
N ALA A 39 -8.05 2.55 -1.51
CA ALA A 39 -8.50 3.44 -0.43
C ALA A 39 -7.36 3.97 0.46
N ARG A 40 -6.15 3.40 0.36
CA ARG A 40 -4.99 3.83 1.16
C ARG A 40 -4.42 5.13 0.63
N GLN A 41 -4.36 6.15 1.46
CA GLN A 41 -3.85 7.47 1.08
C GLN A 41 -2.34 7.48 0.74
N GLY A 42 -1.55 6.62 1.37
CA GLY A 42 -0.11 6.47 1.10
C GLY A 42 0.75 7.72 1.35
N SER A 43 0.29 8.69 2.13
CA SER A 43 0.97 9.97 2.35
C SER A 43 2.13 9.93 3.36
N ARG A 44 2.41 8.77 3.95
CA ARG A 44 3.48 8.63 4.94
C ARG A 44 4.84 8.93 4.31
N ALA A 45 5.58 9.86 4.94
CA ALA A 45 6.91 10.24 4.53
C ALA A 45 7.87 10.34 5.73
N GLN A 46 9.12 10.00 5.52
CA GLN A 46 10.21 10.16 6.47
C GLN A 46 11.40 10.79 5.76
N LYS A 47 12.20 11.56 6.47
CA LYS A 47 13.41 12.17 5.90
C LYS A 47 14.58 11.18 5.96
N ASN A 48 15.16 10.88 4.80
CA ASN A 48 16.45 10.19 4.72
C ASN A 48 17.61 11.17 5.01
N ARG A 49 18.84 10.67 5.06
CA ARG A 49 20.01 11.51 5.36
C ARG A 49 20.22 12.69 4.39
N SER A 50 19.68 12.60 3.18
CA SER A 50 19.78 13.69 2.19
C SER A 50 18.73 14.78 2.42
N ALA A 51 17.55 14.38 2.91
CA ALA A 51 16.43 15.29 3.18
C ALA A 51 16.51 16.01 4.53
N VAL A 52 17.28 15.47 5.49
CA VAL A 52 17.48 16.10 6.80
C VAL A 52 18.37 17.33 6.65
N SER A 53 17.98 18.45 7.27
CA SER A 53 18.76 19.69 7.30
C SER A 53 20.07 19.52 8.08
N GLY A 54 21.11 20.24 7.69
CA GLY A 54 22.42 20.24 8.33
C GLY A 54 23.45 19.30 7.65
N GLY A 55 24.55 18.99 8.30
CA GLY A 55 25.64 18.21 7.73
C GLY A 55 26.46 19.05 6.72
N GLY A 56 26.84 18.48 5.60
CA GLY A 56 27.63 19.18 4.56
C GLY A 56 29.12 19.25 4.83
N LYS A 57 29.54 19.33 6.09
CA LYS A 57 30.95 19.31 6.50
C LYS A 57 31.26 17.99 7.20
N LYS A 58 32.40 17.38 6.89
CA LYS A 58 32.91 16.21 7.60
C LYS A 58 33.21 16.57 9.05
N PRO A 59 32.64 15.86 10.08
CA PRO A 59 32.81 16.22 11.49
C PRO A 59 34.25 16.28 11.95
N TRP A 60 35.10 15.35 11.50
CA TRP A 60 36.54 15.30 11.76
C TRP A 60 37.30 14.56 10.66
N ARG A 61 38.62 14.69 10.65
CA ARG A 61 39.48 14.02 9.67
C ARG A 61 39.37 12.51 9.74
N GLN A 62 39.67 11.85 8.63
CA GLN A 62 39.51 10.38 8.45
C GLN A 62 40.34 9.52 9.42
N LYS A 63 41.52 9.98 9.81
CA LYS A 63 42.46 9.28 10.69
C LYS A 63 43.08 10.22 11.71
N GLY A 64 43.66 9.69 12.79
CA GLY A 64 44.42 10.46 13.77
C GLY A 64 43.58 11.21 14.82
N THR A 65 42.31 10.83 15.02
CA THR A 65 41.46 11.44 16.06
C THR A 65 41.10 10.47 17.18
N GLY A 66 41.43 9.18 17.05
CA GLY A 66 41.01 8.13 17.99
C GLY A 66 39.52 7.85 18.02
N ARG A 67 38.72 8.51 17.14
CA ARG A 67 37.26 8.39 17.03
C ARG A 67 36.86 7.51 15.84
N ALA A 68 35.65 6.95 15.90
CA ALA A 68 35.08 6.27 14.77
C ALA A 68 34.96 7.22 13.57
N ARG A 69 35.13 6.71 12.34
CA ARG A 69 35.05 7.50 11.13
C ARG A 69 33.62 8.00 10.92
N ALA A 70 33.46 9.28 10.62
CA ALA A 70 32.17 9.89 10.33
C ALA A 70 32.24 10.78 9.08
N GLY A 71 31.31 10.61 8.18
CA GLY A 71 31.20 11.42 6.95
C GLY A 71 30.24 12.59 7.11
N THR A 72 29.19 12.43 7.89
CA THR A 72 28.17 13.46 8.12
C THR A 72 27.45 13.25 9.44
N THR A 73 27.01 14.32 10.08
CA THR A 73 26.16 14.28 11.27
C THR A 73 24.72 13.87 10.96
N ARG A 74 24.33 13.84 9.69
CA ARG A 74 22.99 13.37 9.23
C ARG A 74 22.88 11.86 9.06
N SER A 75 23.95 11.10 9.33
CA SER A 75 23.96 9.64 9.25
C SER A 75 22.87 9.04 10.14
N PRO A 76 22.22 7.93 9.74
CA PRO A 76 21.19 7.25 10.54
C PRO A 76 21.65 6.82 11.93
N ILE A 77 22.93 6.61 12.14
CA ILE A 77 23.52 6.24 13.45
C ILE A 77 23.67 7.43 14.40
N TRP A 78 23.44 8.64 13.93
CA TRP A 78 23.53 9.85 14.72
C TRP A 78 22.15 10.28 15.24
N ARG A 79 22.12 10.83 16.43
CA ARG A 79 20.91 11.48 16.97
C ARG A 79 20.50 12.61 16.02
N SER A 80 19.21 12.68 15.69
CA SER A 80 18.65 13.61 14.71
C SER A 80 19.14 13.42 13.27
N GLY A 81 19.79 12.29 12.98
CA GLY A 81 20.11 11.87 11.61
C GLY A 81 18.88 11.38 10.84
N GLY A 82 19.07 11.11 9.54
CA GLY A 82 18.00 10.60 8.70
C GLY A 82 17.69 9.12 8.94
N VAL A 83 16.50 8.69 8.52
CA VAL A 83 16.09 7.28 8.55
C VAL A 83 16.81 6.52 7.43
N THR A 84 17.32 5.31 7.70
CA THR A 84 18.07 4.51 6.72
C THR A 84 17.22 4.14 5.52
N PHE A 85 16.04 3.56 5.75
CA PHE A 85 15.06 3.20 4.73
C PHE A 85 13.80 4.05 4.94
N ALA A 86 13.94 5.33 4.67
CA ALA A 86 12.87 6.31 4.88
C ALA A 86 11.68 6.00 3.97
N ALA A 87 10.50 5.85 4.57
CA ALA A 87 9.27 5.70 3.82
C ALA A 87 9.02 6.96 2.96
N GLN A 88 8.60 6.75 1.74
CA GLN A 88 8.19 7.81 0.82
C GLN A 88 6.70 7.65 0.52
N PRO A 89 5.99 8.73 0.18
CA PRO A 89 4.63 8.64 -0.30
C PRO A 89 4.56 7.71 -1.51
N GLN A 90 3.56 6.84 -1.54
CA GLN A 90 3.39 5.88 -2.62
C GLN A 90 1.91 5.65 -2.91
N ASP A 91 1.59 5.41 -4.16
CA ASP A 91 0.30 4.95 -4.60
C ASP A 91 0.20 3.43 -4.38
N HIS A 92 -0.84 3.00 -3.66
CA HIS A 92 -1.12 1.59 -3.40
C HIS A 92 -2.15 1.02 -4.36
N SER A 93 -2.69 1.81 -5.28
CA SER A 93 -3.72 1.35 -6.21
C SER A 93 -3.19 0.22 -7.11
N THR A 94 -4.03 -0.77 -7.30
CA THR A 94 -3.76 -1.90 -8.18
C THR A 94 -4.77 -1.91 -9.32
N LYS A 95 -4.28 -1.89 -10.56
CA LYS A 95 -5.15 -1.92 -11.74
C LYS A 95 -5.87 -3.27 -11.83
N VAL A 96 -7.20 -3.22 -11.91
CA VAL A 96 -8.05 -4.37 -12.25
C VAL A 96 -8.66 -4.16 -13.63
N ASN A 97 -8.66 -5.19 -14.47
CA ASN A 97 -9.28 -5.13 -15.79
C ASN A 97 -10.80 -4.97 -15.65
N ARG A 98 -11.42 -4.17 -16.52
CA ARG A 98 -12.89 -3.92 -16.49
C ARG A 98 -13.72 -5.20 -16.55
N LYS A 99 -13.30 -6.18 -17.37
CA LYS A 99 -13.98 -7.49 -17.46
C LYS A 99 -13.87 -8.30 -16.16
N MET A 100 -12.71 -8.26 -15.49
CA MET A 100 -12.51 -8.92 -14.19
C MET A 100 -13.38 -8.27 -13.11
N TYR A 101 -13.40 -6.95 -13.04
CA TYR A 101 -14.23 -6.22 -12.08
C TYR A 101 -15.72 -6.53 -12.25
N ARG A 102 -16.24 -6.44 -13.49
CA ARG A 102 -17.64 -6.81 -13.79
C ARG A 102 -17.93 -8.27 -13.46
N GLY A 103 -17.00 -9.16 -13.77
CA GLY A 103 -17.13 -10.57 -13.43
C GLY A 103 -17.18 -10.85 -11.94
N ALA A 104 -16.41 -10.13 -11.14
CA ALA A 104 -16.44 -10.25 -9.68
C ALA A 104 -17.74 -9.72 -9.06
N LEU A 105 -18.37 -8.69 -9.68
CA LEU A 105 -19.67 -8.19 -9.23
C LEU A 105 -20.84 -9.15 -9.54
N GLN A 106 -20.65 -10.06 -10.50
CA GLN A 106 -21.64 -11.06 -10.86
C GLN A 106 -21.49 -12.38 -10.08
N CYS A 107 -20.35 -12.55 -9.38
CA CYS A 107 -20.12 -13.70 -8.50
C CYS A 107 -20.71 -13.49 -7.11
#